data_6e224b83ebd95eef7206eebb4936e2b4
#
_entry.id   6e224b83ebd95eef7206eebb4936e2b4
#
_cell.length_a   1.000
_cell.length_b   1.000
_cell.length_c   1.000
_cell.angle_alpha   90.00
_cell.angle_beta   90.00
_cell.angle_gamma   90.00
#
_symmetry.space_group_name_H-M   'P 1'
#
loop_
_entity.id
_entity.type
_entity.pdbx_description
1 polymer ?
#
loop_
_entity_poly.entity_id
_entity_poly.type
_entity_poly.pdbx_seq_one_letter_code
_entity_poly.pdbx_strand_id
1 'polypeptide(L)'
;VRWSMYTDTPLPQEEPAGQNPPDGAMIDFFLKEKASGEVRLEILDGKGKLVRAYSSNDKPYTKPEDNAPDYWVRPQQILQGTAGAQRFLWDLHYTPLDVTPTFPISAIYRNTVPNPSSPWVNPGVYTVKLLVNGSSYSQPLTVKMDPRVKTSAKDLQLQHDLSLDLY
;
A
#
# COMPACT_ATOMS: atom_id res chain seq x y z
N VAL A 1 -3.39 -8.92 7.27
CA VAL A 1 -4.79 -8.77 7.71
C VAL A 1 -5.43 -7.66 6.89
N ARG A 2 -6.50 -7.95 6.20
CA ARG A 2 -7.24 -6.93 5.45
C ARG A 2 -8.01 -6.09 6.45
N TRP A 3 -7.71 -4.81 6.48
CA TRP A 3 -8.43 -3.89 7.32
C TRP A 3 -9.70 -3.42 6.63
N SER A 4 -10.82 -3.60 7.32
CA SER A 4 -12.11 -3.13 6.86
C SER A 4 -12.25 -1.66 7.27
N MET A 5 -11.79 -0.78 6.43
CA MET A 5 -11.69 0.66 6.73
C MET A 5 -13.05 1.36 6.76
N TYR A 6 -14.06 0.78 6.14
CA TYR A 6 -15.29 1.49 5.79
C TYR A 6 -16.57 0.70 6.09
N THR A 7 -16.55 -0.15 7.10
CA THR A 7 -17.80 -0.76 7.59
C THR A 7 -18.64 0.23 8.35
N ASP A 8 -17.98 1.24 8.93
CA ASP A 8 -18.58 2.24 9.78
C ASP A 8 -17.67 3.46 9.86
N THR A 9 -18.12 4.55 10.45
CA THR A 9 -17.24 5.69 10.75
C THR A 9 -16.13 5.25 11.71
N PRO A 10 -14.87 5.68 11.50
CA PRO A 10 -13.81 5.41 12.46
C PRO A 10 -14.17 5.96 13.85
N LEU A 11 -13.75 5.26 14.90
CA LEU A 11 -13.92 5.74 16.26
C LEU A 11 -13.25 7.09 16.46
N PRO A 12 -13.84 8.00 17.26
CA PRO A 12 -13.19 9.23 17.67
C PRO A 12 -11.82 8.95 18.31
N GLN A 13 -10.88 9.89 18.15
CA GLN A 13 -9.51 9.70 18.63
C GLN A 13 -9.40 9.57 20.16
N GLU A 14 -10.34 10.14 20.90
CA GLU A 14 -10.45 10.07 22.36
C GLU A 14 -10.97 8.74 22.89
N GLU A 15 -11.56 7.91 22.03
CA GLU A 15 -12.05 6.60 22.44
C GLU A 15 -10.88 5.64 22.70
N PRO A 16 -10.87 4.97 23.86
CA PRO A 16 -9.81 4.03 24.22
C PRO A 16 -9.90 2.75 23.38
N ALA A 17 -9.23 2.73 22.25
CA ALA A 17 -9.20 1.59 21.35
C ALA A 17 -7.77 1.10 21.10
N GLY A 18 -7.58 -0.20 21.03
CA GLY A 18 -6.32 -0.79 20.59
C GLY A 18 -6.08 -0.53 19.11
N GLN A 19 -4.84 -0.27 18.73
CA GLN A 19 -4.48 -0.11 17.32
C GLN A 19 -4.45 -1.48 16.62
N ASN A 20 -5.05 -1.55 15.43
CA ASN A 20 -4.90 -2.72 14.58
C ASN A 20 -3.44 -2.83 14.07
N PRO A 21 -2.97 -4.06 13.79
CA PRO A 21 -1.71 -4.24 13.08
C PRO A 21 -1.69 -3.41 11.78
N PRO A 22 -0.52 -2.94 11.33
CA PRO A 22 -0.39 -2.25 10.06
C PRO A 22 -0.98 -3.07 8.92
N ASP A 23 -1.70 -2.41 8.03
CA ASP A 23 -2.29 -3.04 6.85
C ASP A 23 -1.28 -3.07 5.72
N GLY A 24 -1.00 -4.27 5.19
CA GLY A 24 -0.04 -4.46 4.13
C GLY A 24 1.22 -5.24 4.52
N ALA A 25 2.23 -5.18 3.68
CA ALA A 25 3.53 -5.79 3.90
C ALA A 25 4.49 -4.80 4.57
N MET A 26 5.07 -5.19 5.71
CA MET A 26 6.10 -4.42 6.38
C MET A 26 7.46 -4.70 5.73
N ILE A 27 8.11 -3.64 5.27
CA ILE A 27 9.43 -3.68 4.64
C ILE A 27 10.37 -2.88 5.54
N ASP A 28 11.26 -3.57 6.21
CA ASP A 28 12.23 -2.98 7.11
C ASP A 28 13.60 -2.92 6.43
N PHE A 29 14.27 -1.79 6.53
CA PHE A 29 15.64 -1.61 6.06
C PHE A 29 16.42 -0.68 6.99
N PHE A 30 17.73 -0.75 6.90
CA PHE A 30 18.64 0.06 7.71
C PHE A 30 19.61 0.84 6.82
N LEU A 31 19.64 2.15 6.98
CA LEU A 31 20.64 3.01 6.34
C LEU A 31 21.73 3.37 7.34
N LYS A 32 22.95 3.00 7.00
CA LYS A 32 24.13 3.27 7.86
C LYS A 32 24.39 4.75 8.05
N GLU A 33 24.09 5.53 7.00
CA GLU A 33 24.22 6.97 6.93
C GLU A 33 23.05 7.57 6.13
N LYS A 34 22.87 8.87 6.21
CA LYS A 34 21.88 9.58 5.41
C LYS A 34 22.17 9.35 3.91
N ALA A 35 21.14 9.04 3.15
CA ALA A 35 21.26 8.90 1.70
C ALA A 35 21.74 10.21 1.07
N SER A 36 22.67 10.12 0.12
CA SER A 36 23.18 11.28 -0.62
C SER A 36 22.28 11.74 -1.76
N GLY A 37 21.27 10.94 -2.10
CA GLY A 37 20.31 11.21 -3.15
C GLY A 37 18.99 10.47 -2.92
N GLU A 38 18.25 10.21 -3.99
CA GLU A 38 16.99 9.52 -3.95
C GLU A 38 17.14 8.12 -3.33
N VAL A 39 16.21 7.77 -2.45
CA VAL A 39 15.94 6.40 -2.04
C VAL A 39 14.72 5.92 -2.80
N ARG A 40 14.81 4.77 -3.47
CA ARG A 40 13.73 4.19 -4.25
C ARG A 40 13.45 2.75 -3.83
N LEU A 41 12.19 2.42 -3.68
CA LEU A 41 11.72 1.08 -3.36
C LEU A 41 10.84 0.59 -4.51
N GLU A 42 11.18 -0.55 -5.09
CA GLU A 42 10.41 -1.18 -6.16
C GLU A 42 9.89 -2.53 -5.72
N ILE A 43 8.65 -2.81 -6.04
CA ILE A 43 8.01 -4.12 -5.86
C ILE A 43 7.83 -4.72 -7.25
N LEU A 44 8.44 -5.87 -7.47
CA LEU A 44 8.38 -6.61 -8.74
C LEU A 44 7.62 -7.91 -8.54
N ASP A 45 6.84 -8.30 -9.53
CA ASP A 45 6.17 -9.60 -9.53
C ASP A 45 7.16 -10.76 -9.81
N GLY A 46 6.66 -12.00 -9.80
CA GLY A 46 7.46 -13.20 -10.06
C GLY A 46 8.07 -13.28 -11.48
N LYS A 47 7.65 -12.40 -12.39
CA LYS A 47 8.19 -12.26 -13.75
C LYS A 47 9.16 -11.08 -13.88
N GLY A 48 9.39 -10.34 -12.78
CA GLY A 48 10.23 -9.15 -12.77
C GLY A 48 9.55 -7.89 -13.29
N LYS A 49 8.23 -7.92 -13.53
CA LYS A 49 7.46 -6.74 -13.92
C LYS A 49 7.22 -5.85 -12.71
N LEU A 50 7.34 -4.54 -12.88
CA LEU A 50 7.07 -3.56 -11.83
C LEU A 50 5.57 -3.56 -11.47
N VAL A 51 5.30 -3.75 -10.17
CA VAL A 51 3.98 -3.67 -9.56
C VAL A 51 3.76 -2.29 -8.96
N ARG A 52 4.73 -1.83 -8.16
CA ARG A 52 4.68 -0.56 -7.44
C ARG A 52 6.08 0.01 -7.27
N ALA A 53 6.20 1.31 -7.33
CA ALA A 53 7.42 2.02 -6.96
C ALA A 53 7.11 3.17 -6.01
N TYR A 54 8.06 3.46 -5.13
CA TYR A 54 8.03 4.56 -4.18
C TYR A 54 9.38 5.27 -4.19
N SER A 55 9.34 6.57 -3.92
CA SER A 55 10.53 7.42 -3.92
C SER A 55 10.57 8.32 -2.68
N SER A 56 11.76 8.63 -2.20
CA SER A 56 11.93 9.69 -1.20
C SER A 56 11.62 11.09 -1.76
N ASN A 57 11.48 11.21 -3.08
CA ASN A 57 11.10 12.44 -3.77
C ASN A 57 9.58 12.51 -4.07
N ASP A 58 8.81 11.49 -3.66
CA ASP A 58 7.35 11.50 -3.83
C ASP A 58 6.76 12.71 -3.08
N LYS A 59 5.74 13.31 -3.68
CA LYS A 59 5.04 14.43 -3.04
C LYS A 59 4.21 13.92 -1.86
N PRO A 60 4.16 14.66 -0.75
CA PRO A 60 3.24 14.37 0.33
C PRO A 60 1.79 14.35 -0.17
N TYR A 61 1.03 13.39 0.33
CA TYR A 61 -0.41 13.36 0.08
C TYR A 61 -1.04 14.64 0.63
N THR A 62 -1.79 15.32 -0.22
CA THR A 62 -2.62 16.45 0.20
C THR A 62 -4.06 15.99 0.20
N LYS A 63 -4.70 16.01 1.38
CA LYS A 63 -6.11 15.69 1.50
C LYS A 63 -6.94 16.71 0.72
N PRO A 64 -7.87 16.27 -0.14
CA PRO A 64 -8.84 17.17 -0.75
C PRO A 64 -9.65 17.92 0.32
N GLU A 65 -10.11 19.13 0.02
CA GLU A 65 -11.09 19.81 0.85
C GLU A 65 -12.41 19.06 0.80
N ASP A 66 -12.72 18.33 1.85
CA ASP A 66 -13.94 17.58 2.04
C ASP A 66 -14.41 17.65 3.51
N ASN A 67 -15.58 17.10 3.79
CA ASN A 67 -16.15 17.09 5.13
C ASN A 67 -15.63 15.93 6.01
N ALA A 68 -14.65 15.14 5.51
CA ALA A 68 -14.12 14.03 6.29
C ALA A 68 -13.02 14.52 7.26
N PRO A 69 -13.03 14.10 8.53
CA PRO A 69 -11.96 14.36 9.47
C PRO A 69 -10.61 13.82 8.96
N ASP A 70 -9.51 14.52 9.23
CA ASP A 70 -8.17 14.13 8.73
C ASP A 70 -7.76 12.74 9.20
N TYR A 71 -8.13 12.32 10.42
CA TYR A 71 -7.78 11.01 10.96
C TYR A 71 -8.51 9.83 10.27
N TRP A 72 -9.51 10.10 9.42
CA TRP A 72 -10.14 9.07 8.60
C TRP A 72 -9.28 8.68 7.40
N VAL A 73 -8.35 9.53 7.01
CA VAL A 73 -7.51 9.33 5.84
C VAL A 73 -6.14 8.82 6.28
N ARG A 74 -5.65 7.77 5.65
CA ARG A 74 -4.29 7.27 5.82
C ARG A 74 -3.47 7.65 4.61
N PRO A 75 -2.65 8.70 4.72
CA PRO A 75 -1.81 9.11 3.60
C PRO A 75 -0.76 8.04 3.28
N GLN A 76 -0.39 7.98 2.01
CA GLN A 76 0.75 7.21 1.55
C GLN A 76 2.01 7.65 2.30
N GLN A 77 2.74 6.70 2.85
CA GLN A 77 4.06 6.98 3.43
C GLN A 77 5.05 7.40 2.34
N ILE A 78 5.92 8.35 2.68
CA ILE A 78 7.05 8.73 1.85
C ILE A 78 8.29 8.01 2.38
N LEU A 79 9.09 7.45 1.48
CA LEU A 79 10.37 6.86 1.85
C LEU A 79 11.27 7.90 2.49
N GLN A 80 11.96 7.51 3.57
CA GLN A 80 12.90 8.37 4.26
C GLN A 80 14.33 7.98 3.90
N GLY A 81 15.16 8.96 3.61
CA GLY A 81 16.61 8.77 3.36
C GLY A 81 17.47 9.05 4.59
N THR A 82 16.91 9.11 5.80
CA THR A 82 17.65 9.36 7.05
C THR A 82 18.40 8.12 7.51
N ALA A 83 19.51 8.29 8.22
CA ALA A 83 20.24 7.17 8.83
C ALA A 83 19.38 6.47 9.89
N GLY A 84 19.59 5.17 10.06
CA GLY A 84 18.92 4.34 11.05
C GLY A 84 17.96 3.32 10.46
N ALA A 85 17.18 2.70 11.34
CA ALA A 85 16.15 1.75 10.98
C ALA A 85 14.93 2.46 10.39
N GLN A 86 14.45 1.96 9.27
CA GLN A 86 13.28 2.47 8.55
C GLN A 86 12.27 1.35 8.38
N ARG A 87 10.98 1.69 8.52
CA ARG A 87 9.87 0.79 8.19
C ARG A 87 8.96 1.44 7.18
N PHE A 88 8.74 0.74 6.09
CA PHE A 88 7.82 1.13 5.03
C PHE A 88 6.70 0.12 4.90
N LEU A 89 5.49 0.58 4.60
CA LEU A 89 4.31 -0.28 4.44
C LEU A 89 3.86 -0.26 2.98
N TRP A 90 3.89 -1.42 2.35
CA TRP A 90 3.26 -1.59 1.04
C TRP A 90 1.86 -2.15 1.21
N ASP A 91 0.87 -1.45 0.70
CA ASP A 91 -0.55 -1.74 0.82
C ASP A 91 -1.04 -2.94 -0.02
N LEU A 92 -0.13 -3.66 -0.69
CA LEU A 92 -0.40 -4.80 -1.58
C LEU A 92 -1.21 -4.43 -2.83
N HIS A 93 -1.16 -3.17 -3.23
CA HIS A 93 -1.80 -2.67 -4.44
C HIS A 93 -0.79 -2.31 -5.53
N TYR A 94 -1.28 -2.27 -6.76
CA TYR A 94 -0.58 -1.69 -7.89
C TYR A 94 -0.46 -0.16 -7.74
N THR A 95 0.26 0.49 -8.67
CA THR A 95 0.33 1.94 -8.70
C THR A 95 -1.07 2.53 -8.94
N PRO A 96 -1.60 3.43 -8.10
CA PRO A 96 -2.89 4.07 -8.33
C PRO A 96 -2.88 4.91 -9.60
N LEU A 97 -4.04 5.05 -10.23
CA LEU A 97 -4.24 6.06 -11.28
C LEU A 97 -4.15 7.46 -10.67
N ASP A 98 -3.59 8.38 -11.44
CA ASP A 98 -3.57 9.80 -11.08
C ASP A 98 -4.91 10.44 -11.45
N VAL A 99 -5.92 10.18 -10.62
CA VAL A 99 -7.28 10.70 -10.79
C VAL A 99 -7.70 11.46 -9.54
N THR A 100 -8.39 12.57 -9.72
CA THR A 100 -8.96 13.31 -8.60
C THR A 100 -10.15 12.55 -8.03
N PRO A 101 -10.17 12.22 -6.73
CA PRO A 101 -11.32 11.63 -6.09
C PRO A 101 -12.56 12.51 -6.23
N THR A 102 -13.71 11.94 -6.62
CA THR A 102 -14.94 12.70 -6.88
C THR A 102 -15.97 12.59 -5.77
N PHE A 103 -15.76 11.69 -4.80
CA PHE A 103 -16.70 11.44 -3.73
C PHE A 103 -16.09 11.71 -2.36
N PRO A 104 -16.85 12.37 -1.45
CA PRO A 104 -16.46 12.44 -0.06
C PRO A 104 -16.50 11.03 0.56
N ILE A 105 -15.67 10.81 1.58
CA ILE A 105 -15.74 9.60 2.40
C ILE A 105 -17.08 9.61 3.14
N SER A 106 -17.85 8.55 3.00
CA SER A 106 -19.10 8.32 3.71
C SER A 106 -19.17 6.89 4.22
N ALA A 107 -20.16 6.59 5.07
CA ALA A 107 -20.43 5.22 5.48
C ALA A 107 -20.66 4.33 4.24
N ILE A 108 -19.95 3.21 4.15
CA ILE A 108 -19.84 2.46 2.92
C ILE A 108 -20.39 1.06 3.09
N TYR A 109 -21.35 0.75 2.23
CA TYR A 109 -21.96 -0.55 2.18
C TYR A 109 -20.95 -1.65 1.80
N ARG A 110 -20.82 -2.67 2.64
CA ARG A 110 -20.00 -3.85 2.42
C ARG A 110 -18.51 -3.56 2.13
N ASN A 111 -17.93 -2.58 2.80
CA ASN A 111 -16.52 -2.22 2.63
C ASN A 111 -16.13 -1.80 1.20
N THR A 112 -17.04 -1.26 0.45
CA THR A 112 -16.72 -0.68 -0.85
C THR A 112 -15.84 0.55 -0.65
N VAL A 113 -14.69 0.58 -1.31
CA VAL A 113 -13.79 1.73 -1.22
C VAL A 113 -14.42 2.94 -1.92
N PRO A 114 -14.55 4.10 -1.26
CA PRO A 114 -15.23 5.25 -1.81
C PRO A 114 -14.46 5.94 -2.94
N ASN A 115 -13.16 5.76 -2.96
CA ASN A 115 -12.28 6.36 -3.94
C ASN A 115 -11.73 5.29 -4.89
N PRO A 116 -11.40 5.65 -6.13
CA PRO A 116 -10.68 4.76 -7.02
C PRO A 116 -9.41 4.24 -6.34
N SER A 117 -9.28 2.94 -6.24
CA SER A 117 -8.09 2.28 -5.74
C SER A 117 -7.54 1.36 -6.80
N SER A 118 -6.22 1.20 -6.82
CA SER A 118 -5.59 0.26 -7.75
C SER A 118 -5.95 -1.19 -7.41
N PRO A 119 -5.83 -2.12 -8.37
CA PRO A 119 -6.06 -3.54 -8.13
C PRO A 119 -5.17 -4.10 -7.01
N TRP A 120 -5.67 -5.10 -6.29
CA TRP A 120 -4.89 -5.90 -5.36
C TRP A 120 -3.95 -6.83 -6.11
N VAL A 121 -2.78 -7.10 -5.52
CA VAL A 121 -1.92 -8.17 -6.01
C VAL A 121 -2.43 -9.54 -5.60
N ASN A 122 -2.17 -10.54 -6.41
CA ASN A 122 -2.46 -11.94 -6.07
C ASN A 122 -1.45 -12.49 -5.04
N PRO A 123 -1.84 -13.53 -4.28
CA PRO A 123 -0.87 -14.33 -3.52
C PRO A 123 0.25 -14.83 -4.44
N GLY A 124 1.48 -14.73 -3.99
CA GLY A 124 2.64 -15.09 -4.79
C GLY A 124 3.94 -14.62 -4.19
N VAL A 125 5.03 -14.83 -4.91
CA VAL A 125 6.35 -14.34 -4.54
C VAL A 125 6.65 -13.08 -5.34
N TYR A 126 7.03 -12.04 -4.62
CA TYR A 126 7.43 -10.74 -5.13
C TYR A 126 8.88 -10.47 -4.78
N THR A 127 9.53 -9.58 -5.50
CA THR A 127 10.85 -9.06 -5.17
C THR A 127 10.73 -7.63 -4.69
N VAL A 128 11.19 -7.37 -3.49
CA VAL A 128 11.37 -6.01 -2.95
C VAL A 128 12.79 -5.58 -3.29
N LYS A 129 12.92 -4.46 -4.00
CA LYS A 129 14.21 -3.93 -4.45
C LYS A 129 14.39 -2.50 -3.92
N LEU A 130 15.42 -2.28 -3.10
CA LEU A 130 15.81 -0.99 -2.57
C LEU A 130 17.01 -0.46 -3.36
N LEU A 131 16.88 0.77 -3.88
CA LEU A 131 17.94 1.49 -4.56
C LEU A 131 18.32 2.71 -3.71
N VAL A 132 19.59 2.82 -3.37
CA VAL A 132 20.12 3.91 -2.54
C VAL A 132 21.61 4.11 -2.83
N ASN A 133 22.05 5.35 -2.96
CA ASN A 133 23.45 5.72 -3.19
C ASN A 133 24.11 4.93 -4.34
N GLY A 134 23.37 4.68 -5.44
CA GLY A 134 23.87 3.92 -6.59
C GLY A 134 23.93 2.39 -6.40
N SER A 135 23.58 1.89 -5.22
CA SER A 135 23.52 0.46 -4.91
C SER A 135 22.10 -0.07 -4.97
N SER A 136 21.95 -1.37 -5.26
CA SER A 136 20.67 -2.07 -5.31
C SER A 136 20.70 -3.29 -4.41
N TYR A 137 19.66 -3.43 -3.59
CA TYR A 137 19.47 -4.54 -2.65
C TYR A 137 18.11 -5.17 -2.91
N SER A 138 18.03 -6.51 -2.98
CA SER A 138 16.81 -7.22 -3.27
C SER A 138 16.53 -8.32 -2.26
N GLN A 139 15.26 -8.47 -1.88
CA GLN A 139 14.78 -9.52 -1.00
C GLN A 139 13.45 -10.07 -1.52
N PRO A 140 13.20 -11.39 -1.38
CA PRO A 140 11.89 -11.96 -1.69
C PRO A 140 10.86 -11.59 -0.63
N LEU A 141 9.63 -11.40 -1.08
CA LEU A 141 8.44 -11.18 -0.25
C LEU A 141 7.35 -12.14 -0.69
N THR A 142 6.83 -12.95 0.23
CA THR A 142 5.73 -13.87 -0.05
C THR A 142 4.41 -13.29 0.44
N VAL A 143 3.48 -13.06 -0.47
CA VAL A 143 2.09 -12.72 -0.18
C VAL A 143 1.28 -14.00 -0.13
N LYS A 144 0.57 -14.23 0.99
CA LYS A 144 -0.28 -15.41 1.20
C LYS A 144 -1.73 -14.99 1.30
N MET A 145 -2.61 -15.85 0.80
CA MET A 145 -4.04 -15.70 1.01
C MET A 145 -4.42 -15.94 2.48
N ASP A 146 -5.42 -15.22 2.96
CA ASP A 146 -6.05 -15.52 4.25
C ASP A 146 -6.62 -16.97 4.20
N PRO A 147 -6.26 -17.85 5.13
CA PRO A 147 -6.70 -19.25 5.13
C PRO A 147 -8.22 -19.43 5.23
N ARG A 148 -8.95 -18.40 5.63
CA ARG A 148 -10.42 -18.40 5.69
C ARG A 148 -11.06 -18.21 4.32
N VAL A 149 -10.33 -17.64 3.35
CA VAL A 149 -10.81 -17.45 1.98
C VAL A 149 -10.78 -18.76 1.22
N LYS A 150 -11.93 -19.15 0.64
CA LYS A 150 -12.12 -20.41 -0.09
C LYS A 150 -12.10 -20.25 -1.60
N THR A 151 -11.94 -19.04 -2.10
CA THR A 151 -11.85 -18.76 -3.55
C THR A 151 -10.66 -19.49 -4.15
N SER A 152 -10.86 -20.15 -5.28
CA SER A 152 -9.80 -20.89 -5.96
C SER A 152 -8.72 -19.95 -6.51
N ALA A 153 -7.50 -20.45 -6.64
CA ALA A 153 -6.41 -19.67 -7.25
C ALA A 153 -6.75 -19.26 -8.71
N LYS A 154 -7.51 -20.09 -9.43
CA LYS A 154 -7.96 -19.79 -10.80
C LYS A 154 -8.93 -18.61 -10.82
N ASP A 155 -9.90 -18.58 -9.91
CA ASP A 155 -10.88 -17.50 -9.86
C ASP A 155 -10.25 -16.18 -9.38
N LEU A 156 -9.30 -16.26 -8.45
CA LEU A 156 -8.51 -15.09 -8.04
C LEU A 156 -7.69 -14.54 -9.20
N GLN A 157 -7.07 -15.41 -10.01
CA GLN A 157 -6.31 -15.00 -11.17
C GLN A 157 -7.21 -14.33 -12.21
N LEU A 158 -8.39 -14.90 -12.47
CA LEU A 158 -9.35 -14.33 -13.42
C LEU A 158 -9.84 -12.94 -12.95
N GLN A 159 -10.18 -12.80 -11.67
CA GLN A 159 -10.55 -11.51 -11.10
C GLN A 159 -9.43 -10.49 -11.22
N HIS A 160 -8.21 -10.89 -10.92
CA HIS A 160 -7.04 -10.04 -10.99
C HIS A 160 -6.76 -9.57 -12.42
N ASP A 161 -6.78 -10.48 -13.39
CA ASP A 161 -6.51 -10.16 -14.78
C ASP A 161 -7.57 -9.19 -15.31
N LEU A 162 -8.84 -9.46 -15.06
CA LEU A 162 -9.92 -8.55 -15.42
C LEU A 162 -9.77 -7.16 -14.75
N SER A 163 -9.36 -7.13 -13.48
CA SER A 163 -9.12 -5.87 -12.78
C SER A 163 -7.99 -5.07 -13.40
N LEU A 164 -6.92 -5.72 -13.86
CA LEU A 164 -5.81 -5.06 -14.53
C LEU A 164 -6.16 -4.61 -15.95
N ASP A 165 -6.99 -5.38 -16.66
CA ASP A 165 -7.43 -5.01 -18.02
C ASP A 165 -8.36 -3.79 -18.02
N LEU A 166 -9.13 -3.60 -16.94
CA LEU A 166 -10.02 -2.45 -16.77
C LEU A 166 -9.34 -1.24 -16.14
N TYR A 167 -8.13 -1.42 -15.61
CA TYR A 167 -7.35 -0.41 -14.91
C TYR A 167 -6.39 0.32 -15.85
#